data_5c6b2017a4b0a7c23ed18e814508082f
#
_entry.id   5c6b2017a4b0a7c23ed18e814508082f
#
_cell.length_a   1.000
_cell.length_b   1.000
_cell.length_c   1.000
_cell.angle_alpha   90.00
_cell.angle_beta   90.00
_cell.angle_gamma   90.00
#
_symmetry.space_group_name_H-M   'P 1'
#
loop_
_entity.id
_entity.type
_entity.pdbx_description
1 polymer ?
#
loop_
_entity_poly.entity_id
_entity_poly.type
_entity_poly.pdbx_seq_one_letter_code
_entity_poly.pdbx_strand_id
1 'polypeptide(L)'
;YTGLIGAVRDALPVYFRYLELRRRLLGVDRLHIYDCYVPVVEMPETAYTYEQARDVVLDTLTPLGGGYIRDLEDLLSGGKVDVYETPGKTTGAYATDVYGVHPYMLLNFAGQLGDVFTLAHEAGHCLHTQYSNTQPYVNKDYPIFLAEIASTVNENILMRGLISRCDASTEEGRREKAFLINRYLE
;
A
#
# COMPACT_ATOMS: atom_id res chain seq x y z
N TYR A 1 -10.08 -20.65 3.71
CA TYR A 1 -8.65 -20.96 3.81
C TYR A 1 -8.16 -21.75 2.58
N THR A 2 -8.76 -22.90 2.26
CA THR A 2 -8.36 -23.72 1.09
C THR A 2 -8.54 -22.99 -0.24
N GLY A 3 -9.59 -22.18 -0.38
CA GLY A 3 -9.81 -21.35 -1.56
C GLY A 3 -8.71 -20.30 -1.76
N LEU A 4 -8.25 -19.66 -0.68
CA LEU A 4 -7.14 -18.70 -0.73
C LEU A 4 -5.84 -19.39 -1.17
N ILE A 5 -5.51 -20.56 -0.61
CA ILE A 5 -4.35 -21.35 -1.02
C ILE A 5 -4.45 -21.75 -2.50
N GLY A 6 -5.64 -22.15 -2.96
CA GLY A 6 -5.89 -22.47 -4.36
C GLY A 6 -5.58 -21.27 -5.26
N ALA A 7 -6.16 -20.11 -4.97
CA ALA A 7 -5.95 -18.88 -5.74
C ALA A 7 -4.47 -18.46 -5.80
N VAL A 8 -3.73 -18.58 -4.70
CA VAL A 8 -2.28 -18.31 -4.68
C VAL A 8 -1.53 -19.28 -5.58
N ARG A 9 -1.84 -20.59 -5.50
CA ARG A 9 -1.19 -21.60 -6.36
C ARG A 9 -1.45 -21.38 -7.84
N ASP A 10 -2.67 -20.99 -8.19
CA ASP A 10 -3.05 -20.67 -9.57
C ASP A 10 -2.33 -19.44 -10.12
N ALA A 11 -1.94 -18.50 -9.25
CA ALA A 11 -1.16 -17.31 -9.60
C ALA A 11 0.35 -17.56 -9.70
N LEU A 12 0.91 -18.61 -9.08
CA LEU A 12 2.35 -18.92 -9.11
C LEU A 12 2.99 -18.91 -10.50
N PRO A 13 2.37 -19.40 -11.58
CA PRO A 13 2.97 -19.32 -12.92
C PRO A 13 3.25 -17.89 -13.38
N VAL A 14 2.45 -16.90 -12.94
CA VAL A 14 2.70 -15.48 -13.24
C VAL A 14 3.94 -15.00 -12.48
N TYR A 15 4.03 -15.35 -11.21
CA TYR A 15 5.19 -15.03 -10.36
C TYR A 15 6.48 -15.66 -10.90
N PHE A 16 6.45 -16.91 -11.33
CA PHE A 16 7.62 -17.55 -11.92
C PHE A 16 8.08 -16.89 -13.21
N ARG A 17 7.17 -16.38 -14.04
CA ARG A 17 7.53 -15.58 -15.23
C ARG A 17 8.22 -14.27 -14.84
N TYR A 18 7.78 -13.63 -13.74
CA TYR A 18 8.45 -12.44 -13.22
C TYR A 18 9.85 -12.76 -12.72
N LEU A 19 10.05 -13.85 -11.97
CA LEU A 19 11.39 -14.27 -11.52
C LEU A 19 12.33 -14.57 -12.71
N GLU A 20 11.83 -15.20 -13.77
CA GLU A 20 12.59 -15.43 -14.99
C GLU A 20 12.94 -14.12 -15.72
N LEU A 21 12.04 -13.12 -15.71
CA LEU A 21 12.34 -11.79 -16.21
C LEU A 21 13.47 -11.13 -15.40
N ARG A 22 13.39 -11.18 -14.06
CA ARG A 22 14.46 -10.68 -13.17
C ARG A 22 15.81 -11.32 -13.47
N ARG A 23 15.84 -12.65 -13.57
CA ARG A 23 17.06 -13.40 -13.91
C ARG A 23 17.72 -12.86 -15.18
N ARG A 24 16.93 -12.61 -16.22
CA ARG A 24 17.42 -12.05 -17.49
C ARG A 24 17.88 -10.61 -17.37
N LEU A 25 17.16 -9.76 -16.65
CA LEU A 25 17.51 -8.36 -16.44
C LEU A 25 18.82 -8.22 -15.65
N LEU A 26 19.04 -9.07 -14.64
CA LEU A 26 20.25 -9.09 -13.85
C LEU A 26 21.44 -9.76 -14.57
N GLY A 27 21.20 -10.45 -15.69
CA GLY A 27 22.26 -11.12 -16.45
C GLY A 27 22.91 -12.31 -15.72
N VAL A 28 22.19 -12.97 -14.81
CA VAL A 28 22.69 -14.10 -14.03
C VAL A 28 22.24 -15.44 -14.61
N ASP A 29 23.09 -16.47 -14.53
CA ASP A 29 22.74 -17.81 -15.00
C ASP A 29 21.66 -18.47 -14.14
N ARG A 30 21.69 -18.20 -12.84
CA ARG A 30 20.74 -18.70 -11.86
C ARG A 30 20.35 -17.58 -10.90
N LEU A 31 19.03 -17.40 -10.69
CA LEU A 31 18.50 -16.48 -9.69
C LEU A 31 18.56 -17.14 -8.31
N HIS A 32 19.18 -16.48 -7.36
CA HIS A 32 19.20 -16.85 -5.95
C HIS A 32 18.24 -15.93 -5.16
N ILE A 33 17.84 -16.34 -3.96
CA ILE A 33 16.89 -15.57 -3.15
C ILE A 33 17.38 -14.15 -2.84
N TYR A 34 18.68 -13.96 -2.65
CA TYR A 34 19.28 -12.63 -2.41
C TYR A 34 19.26 -11.73 -3.66
N ASP A 35 19.20 -12.29 -4.87
CA ASP A 35 19.07 -11.51 -6.10
C ASP A 35 17.70 -10.86 -6.23
N CYS A 36 16.70 -11.35 -5.48
CA CYS A 36 15.36 -10.74 -5.43
C CYS A 36 15.37 -9.36 -4.77
N TYR A 37 16.40 -9.03 -3.98
CA TYR A 37 16.57 -7.72 -3.35
C TYR A 37 17.38 -6.72 -4.19
N VAL A 38 17.95 -7.15 -5.31
CA VAL A 38 18.72 -6.27 -6.18
C VAL A 38 17.75 -5.45 -7.05
N PRO A 39 17.77 -4.12 -7.01
CA PRO A 39 16.92 -3.29 -7.87
C PRO A 39 17.18 -3.59 -9.36
N VAL A 40 16.12 -3.88 -10.12
CA VAL A 40 16.21 -4.05 -11.58
C VAL A 40 15.78 -2.80 -12.34
N VAL A 41 15.13 -1.86 -11.65
CA VAL A 41 14.79 -0.53 -12.14
C VAL A 41 15.11 0.47 -11.04
N GLU A 42 15.94 1.45 -11.35
CA GLU A 42 16.23 2.56 -10.44
C GLU A 42 15.07 3.56 -10.45
N MET A 43 14.65 3.97 -9.26
CA MET A 43 13.65 5.01 -9.12
C MET A 43 14.29 6.40 -9.07
N PRO A 44 13.69 7.42 -9.71
CA PRO A 44 14.00 8.82 -9.39
C PRO A 44 13.74 9.07 -7.89
N GLU A 45 14.62 9.80 -7.23
CA GLU A 45 14.41 10.27 -5.86
C GLU A 45 13.24 11.27 -5.87
N THR A 46 12.04 10.78 -5.57
CA THR A 46 10.87 11.63 -5.38
C THR A 46 10.58 11.70 -3.89
N ALA A 47 10.70 12.88 -3.31
CA ALA A 47 10.33 13.14 -1.94
C ALA A 47 8.90 13.67 -1.87
N TYR A 48 8.10 13.11 -0.96
CA TYR A 48 6.74 13.55 -0.68
C TYR A 48 6.67 14.24 0.67
N THR A 49 5.95 15.36 0.77
CA THR A 49 5.44 15.80 2.07
C THR A 49 4.25 14.91 2.47
N TYR A 50 3.88 14.92 3.75
CA TYR A 50 2.70 14.18 4.19
C TYR A 50 1.42 14.66 3.46
N GLU A 51 1.28 15.97 3.25
CA GLU A 51 0.14 16.57 2.55
C GLU A 51 0.08 16.08 1.08
N GLN A 52 1.23 16.01 0.40
CA GLN A 52 1.29 15.48 -0.96
C GLN A 52 0.93 14.00 -1.01
N ALA A 53 1.44 13.20 -0.07
CA ALA A 53 1.09 11.79 0.04
C ALA A 53 -0.40 11.58 0.30
N ARG A 54 -0.97 12.36 1.23
CA ARG A 54 -2.41 12.39 1.53
C ARG A 54 -3.23 12.70 0.27
N ASP A 55 -2.87 13.76 -0.45
CA ASP A 55 -3.61 14.20 -1.63
C ASP A 55 -3.54 13.16 -2.76
N VAL A 56 -2.39 12.50 -2.93
CA VAL A 56 -2.22 11.37 -3.85
C VAL A 56 -3.13 10.20 -3.47
N VAL A 57 -3.19 9.84 -2.19
CA VAL A 57 -4.02 8.74 -1.68
C VAL A 57 -5.50 9.06 -1.85
N LEU A 58 -5.95 10.27 -1.46
CA LEU A 58 -7.34 10.70 -1.63
C LEU A 58 -7.80 10.66 -3.09
N ASP A 59 -6.96 11.18 -4.00
CA ASP A 59 -7.31 11.26 -5.42
C ASP A 59 -7.31 9.87 -6.09
N THR A 60 -6.34 9.01 -5.77
CA THR A 60 -6.26 7.66 -6.36
C THR A 60 -7.36 6.73 -5.87
N LEU A 61 -7.83 6.88 -4.62
CA LEU A 61 -8.86 6.02 -4.03
C LEU A 61 -10.29 6.45 -4.36
N THR A 62 -10.50 7.49 -5.18
CA THR A 62 -11.83 7.94 -5.62
C THR A 62 -12.75 6.85 -6.21
N PRO A 63 -12.24 5.77 -6.85
CA PRO A 63 -13.09 4.66 -7.30
C PRO A 63 -13.86 3.96 -6.17
N LEU A 64 -13.45 4.10 -4.90
CA LEU A 64 -14.17 3.55 -3.74
C LEU A 64 -15.42 4.36 -3.36
N GLY A 65 -15.65 5.49 -4.01
CA GLY A 65 -16.84 6.30 -3.88
C GLY A 65 -16.74 7.41 -2.84
N GLY A 66 -17.60 8.43 -3.00
CA GLY A 66 -17.54 9.68 -2.22
C GLY A 66 -17.77 9.50 -0.71
N GLY A 67 -18.43 8.42 -0.28
CA GLY A 67 -18.56 8.09 1.15
C GLY A 67 -17.23 7.74 1.76
N TYR A 68 -16.54 6.78 1.13
CA TYR A 68 -15.22 6.34 1.53
C TYR A 68 -14.20 7.50 1.56
N ILE A 69 -14.20 8.35 0.54
CA ILE A 69 -13.28 9.49 0.44
C ILE A 69 -13.51 10.52 1.55
N ARG A 70 -14.75 10.82 1.91
CA ARG A 70 -15.04 11.72 3.05
C ARG A 70 -14.52 11.16 4.37
N ASP A 71 -14.74 9.86 4.63
CA ASP A 71 -14.27 9.20 5.85
C ASP A 71 -12.73 9.14 5.87
N LEU A 72 -12.10 8.92 4.72
CA LEU A 72 -10.65 8.94 4.55
C LEU A 72 -10.06 10.33 4.78
N GLU A 73 -10.66 11.38 4.24
CA GLU A 73 -10.25 12.77 4.45
C GLU A 73 -10.35 13.17 5.93
N ASP A 74 -11.43 12.79 6.60
CA ASP A 74 -11.62 13.00 8.04
C ASP A 74 -10.57 12.26 8.87
N LEU A 75 -10.23 11.04 8.49
CA LEU A 75 -9.15 10.27 9.12
C LEU A 75 -7.80 10.99 8.97
N LEU A 76 -7.43 11.36 7.76
CA LEU A 76 -6.09 11.86 7.43
C LEU A 76 -5.87 13.33 7.81
N SER A 77 -6.93 14.12 8.01
CA SER A 77 -6.86 15.55 8.34
C SER A 77 -7.25 15.87 9.77
N GLY A 78 -7.86 14.93 10.49
CA GLY A 78 -8.51 15.16 11.79
C GLY A 78 -7.61 15.01 13.03
N GLY A 79 -6.28 14.98 12.89
CA GLY A 79 -5.38 14.78 14.03
C GLY A 79 -5.39 13.35 14.58
N LYS A 80 -5.82 12.39 13.79
CA LYS A 80 -5.92 10.95 14.14
C LYS A 80 -4.70 10.15 13.71
N VAL A 81 -3.73 10.80 13.04
CA VAL A 81 -2.50 10.21 12.52
C VAL A 81 -1.29 10.82 13.22
N ASP A 82 -0.50 9.97 13.87
CA ASP A 82 0.82 10.33 14.37
C ASP A 82 1.84 10.06 13.26
N VAL A 83 2.27 11.10 12.57
CA VAL A 83 2.92 11.03 11.25
C VAL A 83 4.41 10.75 11.32
N TYR A 84 5.16 11.57 12.09
CA TYR A 84 6.62 11.62 11.97
C TYR A 84 7.32 10.79 13.04
N GLU A 85 8.54 10.37 12.73
CA GLU A 85 9.44 9.76 13.69
C GLU A 85 9.76 10.73 14.84
N THR A 86 9.74 10.22 16.08
CA THR A 86 10.13 10.97 17.28
C THR A 86 10.91 10.06 18.22
N PRO A 87 11.79 10.62 19.10
CA PRO A 87 12.53 9.82 20.06
C PRO A 87 11.60 8.98 20.94
N GLY A 88 11.85 7.68 21.00
CA GLY A 88 11.05 6.72 21.80
C GLY A 88 9.80 6.18 21.11
N LYS A 89 9.46 6.65 19.91
CA LYS A 89 8.37 6.11 19.12
C LYS A 89 8.72 4.71 18.56
N THR A 90 7.74 3.80 18.58
CA THR A 90 7.90 2.46 17.99
C THR A 90 8.10 2.55 16.48
N THR A 91 9.00 1.74 15.94
CA THR A 91 9.26 1.66 14.49
C THR A 91 8.12 0.99 13.75
N GLY A 92 8.04 1.23 12.43
CA GLY A 92 6.99 0.69 11.55
C GLY A 92 5.76 1.58 11.49
N ALA A 93 4.64 1.00 11.08
CA ALA A 93 3.34 1.64 11.01
C ALA A 93 2.26 0.67 11.51
N TYR A 94 1.17 1.19 12.04
CA TYR A 94 0.02 0.38 12.41
C TYR A 94 -1.24 1.23 12.59
N ALA A 95 -2.39 0.59 12.42
CA ALA A 95 -3.71 1.09 12.79
C ALA A 95 -4.14 0.48 14.12
N THR A 96 -4.83 1.26 14.96
CA THR A 96 -5.41 0.79 16.22
C THR A 96 -6.72 1.49 16.49
N ASP A 97 -7.57 0.89 17.33
CA ASP A 97 -8.86 1.44 17.71
C ASP A 97 -9.21 1.22 19.17
N VAL A 98 -10.17 2.01 19.62
CA VAL A 98 -10.95 1.76 20.83
C VAL A 98 -12.42 1.80 20.43
N TYR A 99 -13.18 0.77 20.80
CA TYR A 99 -14.61 0.68 20.46
C TYR A 99 -15.38 1.92 20.94
N GLY A 100 -16.16 2.50 20.02
CA GLY A 100 -16.89 3.74 20.28
C GLY A 100 -16.10 5.03 20.10
N VAL A 101 -14.82 4.91 19.68
CA VAL A 101 -13.95 6.02 19.32
C VAL A 101 -13.47 5.82 17.89
N HIS A 102 -13.03 6.89 17.21
CA HIS A 102 -12.43 6.77 15.88
C HIS A 102 -11.11 5.97 15.93
N PRO A 103 -10.70 5.34 14.83
CA PRO A 103 -9.39 4.69 14.76
C PRO A 103 -8.25 5.73 14.80
N TYR A 104 -7.08 5.25 15.16
CA TYR A 104 -5.82 5.99 15.17
C TYR A 104 -4.79 5.28 14.28
N MET A 105 -3.92 6.07 13.67
CA MET A 105 -2.83 5.57 12.85
C MET A 105 -1.50 6.09 13.37
N LEU A 106 -0.50 5.21 13.46
CA LEU A 106 0.89 5.57 13.72
C LEU A 106 1.71 5.29 12.47
N LEU A 107 2.52 6.28 12.07
CA LEU A 107 3.46 6.20 10.96
C LEU A 107 4.86 6.62 11.43
N ASN A 108 5.88 6.29 10.67
CA ASN A 108 7.21 6.88 10.72
C ASN A 108 7.54 7.41 9.32
N PHE A 109 6.82 8.45 8.91
CA PHE A 109 6.81 8.98 7.55
C PHE A 109 8.14 9.71 7.25
N ALA A 110 8.90 9.20 6.27
CA ALA A 110 10.19 9.73 5.83
C ALA A 110 10.11 10.41 4.43
N GLY A 111 8.95 10.43 3.81
CA GLY A 111 8.72 11.11 2.53
C GLY A 111 9.06 10.26 1.30
N GLN A 112 9.22 8.95 1.45
CA GLN A 112 9.47 8.06 0.33
C GLN A 112 8.16 7.55 -0.29
N LEU A 113 8.21 7.09 -1.54
CA LEU A 113 7.04 6.46 -2.17
C LEU A 113 6.52 5.27 -1.36
N GLY A 114 7.41 4.53 -0.68
CA GLY A 114 7.04 3.48 0.25
C GLY A 114 6.07 3.95 1.34
N ASP A 115 6.29 5.16 1.85
CA ASP A 115 5.45 5.74 2.90
C ASP A 115 4.06 6.13 2.38
N VAL A 116 3.94 6.49 1.09
CA VAL A 116 2.63 6.73 0.44
C VAL A 116 1.82 5.44 0.39
N PHE A 117 2.45 4.31 0.09
CA PHE A 117 1.80 2.99 0.13
C PHE A 117 1.45 2.59 1.56
N THR A 118 2.34 2.81 2.50
CA THR A 118 2.08 2.55 3.94
C THR A 118 0.89 3.38 4.43
N LEU A 119 0.81 4.66 4.06
CA LEU A 119 -0.33 5.53 4.39
C LEU A 119 -1.66 4.97 3.84
N ALA A 120 -1.68 4.52 2.58
CA ALA A 120 -2.86 3.93 1.97
C ALA A 120 -3.25 2.59 2.63
N HIS A 121 -2.26 1.76 3.00
CA HIS A 121 -2.43 0.50 3.69
C HIS A 121 -3.09 0.68 5.06
N GLU A 122 -2.47 1.49 5.92
CA GLU A 122 -2.96 1.74 7.27
C GLU A 122 -4.33 2.46 7.26
N ALA A 123 -4.57 3.33 6.27
CA ALA A 123 -5.89 3.93 6.06
C ALA A 123 -6.96 2.87 5.73
N GLY A 124 -6.60 1.83 4.99
CA GLY A 124 -7.48 0.69 4.74
C GLY A 124 -7.89 -0.01 6.03
N HIS A 125 -6.93 -0.29 6.91
CA HIS A 125 -7.22 -0.87 8.23
C HIS A 125 -8.08 0.04 9.08
N CYS A 126 -7.76 1.34 9.17
CA CYS A 126 -8.52 2.30 9.93
C CYS A 126 -10.00 2.37 9.50
N LEU A 127 -10.26 2.48 8.19
CA LEU A 127 -11.64 2.56 7.69
C LEU A 127 -12.37 1.23 7.80
N HIS A 128 -11.69 0.08 7.60
CA HIS A 128 -12.28 -1.23 7.86
C HIS A 128 -12.74 -1.34 9.32
N THR A 129 -11.87 -0.98 10.26
CA THR A 129 -12.18 -0.97 11.69
C THR A 129 -13.30 0.03 12.03
N GLN A 130 -13.29 1.22 11.44
CA GLN A 130 -14.34 2.22 11.61
C GLN A 130 -15.71 1.67 11.21
N TYR A 131 -15.79 1.00 10.06
CA TYR A 131 -17.04 0.38 9.60
C TYR A 131 -17.42 -0.84 10.44
N SER A 132 -16.46 -1.65 10.85
CA SER A 132 -16.70 -2.80 11.74
C SER A 132 -17.22 -2.37 13.11
N ASN A 133 -16.77 -1.24 13.64
CA ASN A 133 -17.23 -0.66 14.91
C ASN A 133 -18.67 -0.14 14.88
N THR A 134 -19.34 -0.13 13.71
CA THR A 134 -20.80 0.09 13.64
C THR A 134 -21.59 -1.14 14.10
N GLN A 135 -20.97 -2.30 14.19
CA GLN A 135 -21.57 -3.53 14.72
C GLN A 135 -21.60 -3.50 16.26
N PRO A 136 -22.47 -4.31 16.90
CA PRO A 136 -22.37 -4.54 18.34
C PRO A 136 -20.98 -5.01 18.75
N TYR A 137 -20.51 -4.63 19.92
CA TYR A 137 -19.16 -4.93 20.43
C TYR A 137 -18.74 -6.39 20.25
N VAL A 138 -19.65 -7.32 20.49
CA VAL A 138 -19.39 -8.77 20.38
C VAL A 138 -19.18 -9.28 18.94
N ASN A 139 -19.53 -8.47 17.93
CA ASN A 139 -19.47 -8.83 16.52
C ASN A 139 -18.48 -7.96 15.72
N LYS A 140 -17.77 -7.03 16.37
CA LYS A 140 -16.89 -6.07 15.68
C LYS A 140 -15.58 -6.69 15.18
N ASP A 141 -15.12 -7.74 15.86
CA ASP A 141 -13.82 -8.32 15.55
C ASP A 141 -13.88 -9.20 14.30
N TYR A 142 -12.81 -9.15 13.53
CA TYR A 142 -12.64 -9.93 12.31
C TYR A 142 -11.26 -10.62 12.29
N PRO A 143 -11.16 -11.80 11.65
CA PRO A 143 -9.90 -12.54 11.59
C PRO A 143 -8.87 -11.83 10.70
N ILE A 144 -7.59 -12.09 10.97
CA ILE A 144 -6.46 -11.43 10.29
C ILE A 144 -6.51 -11.53 8.76
N PHE A 145 -6.96 -12.65 8.20
CA PHE A 145 -7.03 -12.81 6.75
C PHE A 145 -8.13 -11.96 6.08
N LEU A 146 -9.06 -11.37 6.84
CA LEU A 146 -10.00 -10.35 6.37
C LEU A 146 -9.44 -8.95 6.59
N ALA A 147 -8.62 -8.75 7.62
CA ALA A 147 -8.00 -7.47 7.91
C ALA A 147 -7.23 -6.92 6.70
N GLU A 148 -6.43 -7.76 6.08
CA GLU A 148 -5.57 -7.37 4.95
C GLU A 148 -6.30 -7.16 3.63
N ILE A 149 -7.59 -7.48 3.53
CA ILE A 149 -8.35 -7.22 2.30
C ILE A 149 -8.49 -5.72 2.06
N ALA A 150 -8.85 -4.95 3.09
CA ALA A 150 -9.05 -3.51 2.96
C ALA A 150 -7.73 -2.77 2.66
N SER A 151 -6.66 -3.12 3.39
CA SER A 151 -5.34 -2.54 3.22
C SER A 151 -4.76 -2.80 1.82
N THR A 152 -4.78 -4.07 1.39
CA THR A 152 -4.24 -4.47 0.08
C THR A 152 -5.09 -3.97 -1.09
N VAL A 153 -6.40 -3.81 -0.95
CA VAL A 153 -7.27 -3.18 -1.96
C VAL A 153 -6.88 -1.72 -2.14
N ASN A 154 -6.67 -0.96 -1.07
CA ASN A 154 -6.20 0.41 -1.14
C ASN A 154 -4.85 0.51 -1.88
N GLU A 155 -3.88 -0.32 -1.52
CA GLU A 155 -2.58 -0.34 -2.20
C GLU A 155 -2.70 -0.67 -3.70
N ASN A 156 -3.54 -1.64 -4.05
CA ASN A 156 -3.76 -2.02 -5.46
C ASN A 156 -4.40 -0.88 -6.27
N ILE A 157 -5.38 -0.16 -5.70
CA ILE A 157 -6.02 0.97 -6.37
C ILE A 157 -5.01 2.12 -6.50
N LEU A 158 -4.25 2.43 -5.44
CA LEU A 158 -3.17 3.42 -5.47
C LEU A 158 -2.15 3.10 -6.55
N MET A 159 -1.64 1.86 -6.59
CA MET A 159 -0.67 1.42 -7.59
C MET A 159 -1.19 1.62 -9.02
N ARG A 160 -2.42 1.18 -9.28
CA ARG A 160 -3.05 1.34 -10.60
C ARG A 160 -3.26 2.81 -10.95
N GLY A 161 -3.64 3.63 -9.99
CA GLY A 161 -3.78 5.08 -10.15
C GLY A 161 -2.45 5.73 -10.53
N LEU A 162 -1.37 5.41 -9.84
CA LEU A 162 -0.02 5.91 -10.14
C LEU A 162 0.44 5.46 -11.53
N ILE A 163 0.32 4.17 -11.85
CA ILE A 163 0.69 3.62 -13.17
C ILE A 163 -0.06 4.34 -14.30
N SER A 164 -1.35 4.66 -14.09
CA SER A 164 -2.17 5.32 -15.11
C SER A 164 -1.76 6.77 -15.39
N ARG A 165 -1.04 7.40 -14.47
CA ARG A 165 -0.56 8.79 -14.59
C ARG A 165 0.79 8.91 -15.27
N CYS A 166 1.55 7.80 -15.37
CA CYS A 166 2.85 7.83 -16.02
C CYS A 166 2.71 8.15 -17.52
N ASP A 167 3.40 9.20 -17.97
CA ASP A 167 3.44 9.55 -19.39
C ASP A 167 4.40 8.63 -20.16
N ALA A 168 3.86 7.56 -20.74
CA ALA A 168 4.64 6.61 -21.52
C ALA A 168 5.26 7.20 -22.81
N SER A 169 4.94 8.43 -23.21
CA SER A 169 5.56 9.11 -24.34
C SER A 169 6.97 9.62 -23.99
N THR A 170 7.24 9.93 -22.73
CA THR A 170 8.54 10.39 -22.23
C THR A 170 9.41 9.23 -21.74
N GLU A 171 10.74 9.42 -21.72
CA GLU A 171 11.66 8.41 -21.17
C GLU A 171 11.48 8.28 -19.65
N GLU A 172 11.34 9.42 -18.96
CA GLU A 172 11.12 9.47 -17.51
C GLU A 172 9.83 8.75 -17.11
N GLY A 173 8.71 9.04 -17.76
CA GLY A 173 7.44 8.38 -17.46
C GLY A 173 7.44 6.88 -17.78
N ARG A 174 8.19 6.41 -18.79
CA ARG A 174 8.40 4.98 -19.03
C ARG A 174 9.22 4.34 -17.91
N ARG A 175 10.26 5.02 -17.42
CA ARG A 175 11.09 4.53 -16.30
C ARG A 175 10.27 4.45 -15.01
N GLU A 176 9.52 5.50 -14.68
CA GLU A 176 8.61 5.52 -13.54
C GLU A 176 7.57 4.39 -13.61
N LYS A 177 6.94 4.22 -14.76
CA LYS A 177 5.99 3.13 -15.00
C LYS A 177 6.63 1.75 -14.83
N ALA A 178 7.83 1.55 -15.35
CA ALA A 178 8.56 0.30 -15.21
C ALA A 178 8.90 0.00 -13.75
N PHE A 179 9.30 1.03 -12.98
CA PHE A 179 9.53 0.92 -11.55
C PHE A 179 8.27 0.53 -10.80
N LEU A 180 7.14 1.20 -11.03
CA LEU A 180 5.86 0.89 -10.38
C LEU A 180 5.38 -0.52 -10.71
N ILE A 181 5.53 -0.97 -11.97
CA ILE A 181 5.19 -2.34 -12.36
C ILE A 181 6.09 -3.35 -11.65
N ASN A 182 7.40 -3.09 -11.56
CA ASN A 182 8.32 -3.95 -10.84
C ASN A 182 7.92 -4.08 -9.37
N ARG A 183 7.66 -2.95 -8.69
CA ARG A 183 7.17 -2.92 -7.31
C ARG A 183 5.84 -3.66 -7.12
N TYR A 184 4.95 -3.62 -8.11
CA TYR A 184 3.66 -4.33 -8.06
C TYR A 184 3.82 -5.86 -8.15
N LEU A 185 4.91 -6.33 -8.76
CA LEU A 185 5.19 -7.75 -8.95
C LEU A 185 6.06 -8.35 -7.83
N GLU A 186 6.73 -7.52 -7.03
CA GLU A 186 7.48 -7.90 -5.82
C GLU A 186 6.56 -8.22 -4.64
#